data_19b07dca03def561decf8402cc6e138e
#
_entry.id   19b07dca03def561decf8402cc6e138e
#
_cell.length_a   1.000
_cell.length_b   1.000
_cell.length_c   1.000
_cell.angle_alpha   90.00
_cell.angle_beta   90.00
_cell.angle_gamma   90.00
#
_symmetry.space_group_name_H-M   'P 1'
#
loop_
_entity.id
_entity.type
_entity.pdbx_description
1 polymer ?
#
loop_
_entity_poly.entity_id
_entity_poly.type
_entity_poly.pdbx_seq_one_letter_code
_entity_poly.pdbx_strand_id
1 'polypeptide(L)'
;YSVPYGAYLMVKEGDTVKKGQIITKILKTGEGNKDITGGLPRVQELFEARNPKGKATLSEVAGRIVFSDKKRKGMRLITIEDPESGKIIKEYTVPVGEHLVVTNEMLIERGAKITDGPVSPHDILKIKGLVAAQQFILESVQQVYREQGVPINDKHIEIIVKQMFQKVKIREAGDTLFLSLIHI
;
A
#
# COMPACT_ATOMS: atom_id res chain seq x y z
N TYR A 1 -20.26 -12.15 27.48
CA TYR A 1 -19.68 -10.89 26.97
C TYR A 1 -19.92 -10.81 25.46
N SER A 2 -20.51 -9.72 24.99
CA SER A 2 -20.63 -9.43 23.55
C SER A 2 -19.33 -8.78 23.07
N VAL A 3 -18.76 -9.33 22.00
CA VAL A 3 -17.50 -8.88 21.42
C VAL A 3 -17.81 -8.22 20.08
N PRO A 4 -17.29 -6.98 19.82
CA PRO A 4 -17.53 -6.32 18.55
C PRO A 4 -16.86 -7.07 17.39
N TYR A 5 -17.44 -6.95 16.23
CA TYR A 5 -16.89 -7.54 15.00
C TYR A 5 -15.48 -7.01 14.70
N GLY A 6 -14.56 -7.89 14.36
CA GLY A 6 -13.15 -7.52 14.10
C GLY A 6 -12.23 -7.52 15.32
N ALA A 7 -12.69 -7.92 16.50
CA ALA A 7 -11.83 -8.11 17.66
C ALA A 7 -11.13 -9.47 17.62
N TYR A 8 -9.86 -9.50 18.03
CA TYR A 8 -9.09 -10.73 18.16
C TYR A 8 -9.36 -11.39 19.51
N LEU A 9 -9.77 -12.66 19.50
CA LEU A 9 -9.90 -13.47 20.70
C LEU A 9 -8.51 -13.96 21.13
N MET A 10 -8.16 -13.68 22.39
CA MET A 10 -6.88 -14.10 22.99
C MET A 10 -7.00 -15.42 23.77
N VAL A 11 -8.21 -15.98 23.83
CA VAL A 11 -8.54 -17.22 24.56
C VAL A 11 -9.26 -18.18 23.61
N LYS A 12 -9.07 -19.48 23.85
CA LYS A 12 -9.75 -20.53 23.11
C LYS A 12 -10.92 -21.08 23.92
N GLU A 13 -11.82 -21.77 23.25
CA GLU A 13 -12.92 -22.51 23.92
C GLU A 13 -12.35 -23.54 24.88
N GLY A 14 -12.83 -23.53 26.14
CA GLY A 14 -12.35 -24.44 27.21
C GLY A 14 -11.21 -23.88 28.06
N ASP A 15 -10.63 -22.73 27.72
CA ASP A 15 -9.57 -22.12 28.53
C ASP A 15 -10.10 -21.55 29.85
N THR A 16 -9.35 -21.81 30.94
CA THR A 16 -9.66 -21.22 32.26
C THR A 16 -9.06 -19.82 32.35
N VAL A 17 -9.91 -18.81 32.48
CA VAL A 17 -9.50 -17.40 32.57
C VAL A 17 -9.42 -16.92 34.01
N LYS A 18 -8.42 -16.12 34.33
CA LYS A 18 -8.24 -15.47 35.65
C LYS A 18 -8.92 -14.12 35.69
N LYS A 19 -9.28 -13.67 36.88
CA LYS A 19 -9.85 -12.32 37.07
C LYS A 19 -8.84 -11.24 36.58
N GLY A 20 -9.30 -10.37 35.68
CA GLY A 20 -8.45 -9.32 35.08
C GLY A 20 -7.68 -9.75 33.81
N GLN A 21 -7.83 -10.99 33.34
CA GLN A 21 -7.21 -11.45 32.12
C GLN A 21 -7.90 -10.83 30.90
N ILE A 22 -7.08 -10.42 29.92
CA ILE A 22 -7.58 -9.87 28.64
C ILE A 22 -8.13 -11.04 27.81
N ILE A 23 -9.43 -11.01 27.53
CA ILE A 23 -10.12 -12.03 26.73
C ILE A 23 -10.11 -11.65 25.26
N THR A 24 -10.24 -10.34 24.96
CA THR A 24 -10.27 -9.83 23.59
C THR A 24 -9.36 -8.62 23.44
N LYS A 25 -8.77 -8.48 22.29
CA LYS A 25 -7.96 -7.32 21.92
C LYS A 25 -8.51 -6.73 20.63
N ILE A 26 -8.96 -5.50 20.70
CA ILE A 26 -9.23 -4.72 19.50
C ILE A 26 -7.90 -4.09 19.13
N LEU A 27 -7.28 -4.55 18.04
CA LEU A 27 -6.21 -3.79 17.44
C LEU A 27 -6.88 -2.53 16.89
N LYS A 28 -6.75 -1.42 17.60
CA LYS A 28 -6.82 -0.12 16.93
C LYS A 28 -5.60 -0.13 15.98
N THR A 29 -5.77 -0.66 14.76
CA THR A 29 -4.95 -0.28 13.64
C THR A 29 -4.92 1.23 13.72
N GLY A 30 -3.75 1.80 13.94
CA GLY A 30 -3.58 3.21 14.26
C GLY A 30 -4.42 4.09 13.38
N GLU A 31 -5.63 4.31 13.83
CA GLU A 31 -6.55 5.32 13.34
C GLU A 31 -6.09 6.68 13.86
N GLY A 32 -4.85 7.02 13.51
CA GLY A 32 -4.56 8.37 13.18
C GLY A 32 -5.32 8.65 11.90
N ASN A 33 -6.54 9.20 12.04
CA ASN A 33 -7.42 9.59 10.95
C ASN A 33 -7.80 8.42 9.99
N LYS A 34 -8.64 7.50 10.42
CA LYS A 34 -9.74 7.08 9.57
C LYS A 34 -10.70 8.27 9.53
N ASP A 35 -10.15 9.32 9.05
CA ASP A 35 -10.85 10.52 8.69
C ASP A 35 -11.83 10.14 7.60
N ILE A 36 -13.02 10.55 7.75
CA ILE A 36 -14.06 11.00 6.84
C ILE A 36 -13.72 10.93 5.31
N THR A 37 -12.49 10.74 4.91
CA THR A 37 -11.99 10.44 3.56
C THR A 37 -12.14 8.97 3.15
N GLY A 38 -12.73 8.12 3.97
CA GLY A 38 -13.09 6.74 3.63
C GLY A 38 -14.37 6.59 2.81
N GLY A 39 -14.75 7.58 2.01
CA GLY A 39 -15.95 7.54 1.19
C GLY A 39 -15.69 8.13 -0.20
N LEU A 40 -16.65 8.90 -0.71
CA LEU A 40 -16.56 9.56 -2.02
C LEU A 40 -15.24 10.35 -2.24
N PRO A 41 -14.68 11.08 -1.24
CA PRO A 41 -13.38 11.74 -1.41
C PRO A 41 -12.25 10.77 -1.79
N ARG A 42 -12.25 9.55 -1.24
CA ARG A 42 -11.24 8.54 -1.59
C ARG A 42 -11.38 8.06 -3.04
N VAL A 43 -12.62 7.90 -3.52
CA VAL A 43 -12.88 7.56 -4.93
C VAL A 43 -12.37 8.67 -5.85
N GLN A 44 -12.61 9.93 -5.49
CA GLN A 44 -12.08 11.07 -6.24
C GLN A 44 -10.55 11.08 -6.29
N GLU A 45 -9.88 10.87 -5.15
CA GLU A 45 -8.41 10.77 -5.10
C GLU A 45 -7.87 9.66 -6.01
N LEU A 46 -8.54 8.51 -6.05
CA LEU A 46 -8.15 7.38 -6.89
C LEU A 46 -8.29 7.71 -8.38
N PHE A 47 -9.42 8.31 -8.80
CA PHE A 47 -9.64 8.69 -10.20
C PHE A 47 -8.78 9.87 -10.65
N GLU A 48 -8.45 10.79 -9.76
CA GLU A 48 -7.50 11.86 -10.04
C GLU A 48 -6.03 11.40 -9.91
N ALA A 49 -5.80 10.15 -9.50
CA ALA A 49 -4.49 9.57 -9.24
C ALA A 49 -3.61 10.46 -8.34
N ARG A 50 -4.20 11.09 -7.33
CA ARG A 50 -3.47 11.92 -6.36
C ARG A 50 -2.54 11.07 -5.51
N ASN A 51 -1.38 11.63 -5.16
CA ASN A 51 -0.52 11.01 -4.16
C ASN A 51 -1.14 11.20 -2.78
N PRO A 52 -1.47 10.12 -2.08
CA PRO A 52 -2.05 10.22 -0.75
C PRO A 52 -1.06 10.79 0.25
N LYS A 53 -1.56 11.50 1.25
CA LYS A 53 -0.75 11.94 2.40
C LYS A 53 -0.35 10.71 3.22
N GLY A 54 0.92 10.62 3.64
CA GLY A 54 1.42 9.46 4.39
C GLY A 54 1.38 8.17 3.59
N LYS A 55 1.74 8.23 2.30
CA LYS A 55 1.75 7.06 1.42
C LYS A 55 2.67 5.97 1.94
N ALA A 56 2.23 4.72 1.80
CA ALA A 56 3.05 3.55 2.09
C ALA A 56 4.30 3.50 1.18
N THR A 57 5.43 3.15 1.77
CA THR A 57 6.64 2.82 1.00
C THR A 57 6.51 1.38 0.50
N LEU A 58 6.61 1.21 -0.82
CA LEU A 58 6.57 -0.11 -1.47
C LEU A 58 7.97 -0.58 -1.81
N SER A 59 8.18 -1.89 -1.76
CA SER A 59 9.42 -2.48 -2.26
C SER A 59 9.44 -2.49 -3.79
N GLU A 60 10.51 -1.96 -4.39
CA GLU A 60 10.72 -2.04 -5.85
C GLU A 60 11.35 -3.36 -6.28
N VAL A 61 11.91 -4.12 -5.33
CA VAL A 61 12.63 -5.37 -5.56
C VAL A 61 12.13 -6.46 -4.61
N ALA A 62 12.29 -7.72 -5.00
CA ALA A 62 12.08 -8.85 -4.12
C ALA A 62 13.37 -9.14 -3.36
N GLY A 63 13.28 -9.65 -2.13
CA GLY A 63 14.44 -10.03 -1.33
C GLY A 63 14.13 -10.18 0.14
N ARG A 64 15.19 -10.34 0.94
CA ARG A 64 15.11 -10.43 2.40
C ARG A 64 15.31 -9.04 3.01
N ILE A 65 14.47 -8.70 3.95
CA ILE A 65 14.59 -7.45 4.71
C ILE A 65 15.61 -7.60 5.82
N VAL A 66 16.50 -6.61 5.92
CA VAL A 66 17.44 -6.48 7.03
C VAL A 66 17.37 -5.06 7.59
N PHE A 67 17.09 -4.96 8.88
CA PHE A 67 17.08 -3.67 9.56
C PHE A 67 18.52 -3.28 9.93
N SER A 68 18.96 -2.13 9.44
CA SER A 68 20.25 -1.58 9.83
C SER A 68 20.10 -0.78 11.11
N ASP A 69 21.02 -1.04 12.07
CA ASP A 69 21.11 -0.27 13.32
C ASP A 69 21.62 1.17 13.12
N LYS A 70 22.04 1.52 11.91
CA LYS A 70 22.51 2.87 11.56
C LYS A 70 21.34 3.85 11.53
N LYS A 71 21.02 4.44 12.66
CA LYS A 71 20.06 5.53 12.78
C LYS A 71 20.68 6.82 12.23
N ARG A 72 20.15 7.34 11.12
CA ARG A 72 20.46 8.68 10.63
C ARG A 72 19.36 9.63 11.07
N LYS A 73 19.64 10.55 12.01
CA LYS A 73 18.77 11.70 12.38
C LYS A 73 17.25 11.41 12.33
N GLY A 74 16.78 10.45 13.13
CA GLY A 74 15.33 10.14 13.18
C GLY A 74 14.80 9.28 12.03
N MET A 75 15.66 8.70 11.21
CA MET A 75 15.29 7.78 10.13
C MET A 75 15.83 6.38 10.41
N ARG A 76 15.05 5.36 10.03
CA ARG A 76 15.46 3.95 10.01
C ARG A 76 15.93 3.61 8.61
N LEU A 77 17.07 2.93 8.51
CA LEU A 77 17.54 2.37 7.26
C LEU A 77 17.10 0.91 7.18
N ILE A 78 16.41 0.57 6.12
CA ILE A 78 15.94 -0.78 5.80
C ILE A 78 16.65 -1.18 4.52
N THR A 79 17.38 -2.28 4.56
CA THR A 79 18.05 -2.84 3.40
C THR A 79 17.30 -4.07 2.91
N ILE A 80 17.27 -4.25 1.60
CA ILE A 80 16.78 -5.47 0.98
C ILE A 80 17.97 -6.17 0.37
N GLU A 81 18.19 -7.39 0.82
CA GLU A 81 19.27 -8.26 0.42
C GLU A 81 18.75 -9.42 -0.44
N ASP A 82 19.58 -9.86 -1.35
CA ASP A 82 19.34 -11.07 -2.11
C ASP A 82 19.43 -12.28 -1.17
N PRO A 83 18.42 -13.13 -1.11
CA PRO A 83 18.40 -14.28 -0.20
C PRO A 83 19.51 -15.30 -0.48
N GLU A 84 20.05 -15.36 -1.71
CA GLU A 84 21.10 -16.32 -2.09
C GLU A 84 22.50 -15.75 -1.91
N SER A 85 22.73 -14.51 -2.36
CA SER A 85 24.09 -13.92 -2.36
C SER A 85 24.38 -13.01 -1.14
N GLY A 86 23.37 -12.66 -0.35
CA GLY A 86 23.51 -11.73 0.78
C GLY A 86 23.91 -10.31 0.37
N LYS A 87 23.88 -9.99 -0.93
CA LYS A 87 24.22 -8.64 -1.42
C LYS A 87 23.04 -7.69 -1.25
N ILE A 88 23.36 -6.46 -0.83
CA ILE A 88 22.34 -5.40 -0.73
C ILE A 88 21.91 -5.01 -2.16
N ILE A 89 20.62 -5.19 -2.44
CA ILE A 89 20.01 -4.82 -3.72
C ILE A 89 19.54 -3.36 -3.64
N LYS A 90 18.88 -2.99 -2.55
CA LYS A 90 18.30 -1.67 -2.39
C LYS A 90 18.18 -1.25 -0.93
N GLU A 91 18.33 0.06 -0.69
CA GLU A 91 18.18 0.68 0.63
C GLU A 91 16.97 1.60 0.64
N TYR A 92 16.20 1.54 1.72
CA TYR A 92 15.06 2.41 1.98
C TYR A 92 15.28 3.16 3.28
N THR A 93 14.95 4.44 3.26
CA THR A 93 15.03 5.30 4.44
C THR A 93 13.61 5.66 4.86
N VAL A 94 13.21 5.24 6.04
CA VAL A 94 11.87 5.39 6.59
C VAL A 94 11.91 6.20 7.88
N PRO A 95 11.04 7.21 8.06
CA PRO A 95 10.93 7.94 9.33
C PRO A 95 10.64 7.00 10.51
N VAL A 96 11.25 7.26 11.67
CA VAL A 96 11.07 6.40 12.87
C VAL A 96 9.61 6.36 13.34
N GLY A 97 8.84 7.41 13.05
CA GLY A 97 7.42 7.50 13.42
C GLY A 97 6.46 6.68 12.54
N GLU A 98 6.93 6.15 11.41
CA GLU A 98 6.07 5.31 10.55
C GLU A 98 6.02 3.87 11.06
N HIS A 99 4.82 3.28 11.01
CA HIS A 99 4.62 1.88 11.35
C HIS A 99 5.14 0.99 10.23
N LEU A 100 6.02 0.03 10.60
CA LEU A 100 6.51 -0.98 9.69
C LEU A 100 5.55 -2.17 9.67
N VAL A 101 5.18 -2.60 8.47
CA VAL A 101 4.38 -3.82 8.24
C VAL A 101 5.27 -5.06 8.20
N VAL A 102 6.54 -4.86 7.95
CA VAL A 102 7.55 -5.89 7.75
C VAL A 102 8.37 -6.14 9.01
N THR A 103 8.84 -7.37 9.17
CA THR A 103 9.74 -7.80 10.24
C THR A 103 11.15 -8.04 9.70
N ASN A 104 12.13 -8.06 10.60
CA ASN A 104 13.50 -8.41 10.22
C ASN A 104 13.55 -9.85 9.68
N GLU A 105 14.39 -10.07 8.67
CA GLU A 105 14.57 -11.34 7.95
C GLU A 105 13.36 -11.84 7.14
N MET A 106 12.30 -11.04 7.04
CA MET A 106 11.14 -11.37 6.23
C MET A 106 11.49 -11.34 4.75
N LEU A 107 11.04 -12.36 4.01
CA LEU A 107 11.07 -12.37 2.55
C LEU A 107 9.90 -11.56 2.02
N ILE A 108 10.20 -10.63 1.13
CA ILE A 108 9.18 -9.80 0.49
C ILE A 108 9.25 -9.90 -1.03
N GLU A 109 8.09 -9.75 -1.63
CA GLU A 109 7.95 -9.67 -3.08
C GLU A 109 8.02 -8.22 -3.57
N ARG A 110 8.28 -8.08 -4.86
CA ARG A 110 8.22 -6.79 -5.54
C ARG A 110 6.81 -6.18 -5.40
N GLY A 111 6.74 -4.96 -4.89
CA GLY A 111 5.50 -4.24 -4.62
C GLY A 111 4.84 -4.57 -3.29
N ALA A 112 5.52 -5.28 -2.38
CA ALA A 112 5.06 -5.44 -1.00
C ALA A 112 5.19 -4.12 -0.22
N LYS A 113 4.29 -3.90 0.74
CA LYS A 113 4.34 -2.74 1.63
C LYS A 113 5.43 -2.90 2.67
N ILE A 114 6.29 -1.90 2.79
CA ILE A 114 7.30 -1.80 3.87
C ILE A 114 6.70 -1.05 5.06
N THR A 115 6.01 0.06 4.79
CA THR A 115 5.33 0.86 5.82
C THR A 115 3.81 0.75 5.67
N ASP A 116 3.11 0.98 6.76
CA ASP A 116 1.65 1.10 6.73
C ASP A 116 1.25 2.42 6.08
N GLY A 117 0.09 2.40 5.40
CA GLY A 117 -0.46 3.58 4.75
C GLY A 117 -1.17 3.28 3.44
N PRO A 118 -1.80 4.30 2.86
CA PRO A 118 -2.45 4.20 1.56
C PRO A 118 -1.41 4.06 0.44
N VAL A 119 -1.72 3.20 -0.52
CA VAL A 119 -0.85 2.98 -1.68
C VAL A 119 -1.17 3.98 -2.78
N SER A 120 -0.12 4.51 -3.43
CA SER A 120 -0.26 5.37 -4.59
C SER A 120 -0.41 4.54 -5.88
N PRO A 121 -1.40 4.84 -6.75
CA PRO A 121 -1.53 4.20 -8.05
C PRO A 121 -0.27 4.33 -8.92
N HIS A 122 0.43 5.47 -8.80
CA HIS A 122 1.68 5.72 -9.54
C HIS A 122 2.81 4.76 -9.14
N ASP A 123 2.93 4.45 -7.83
CA ASP A 123 3.96 3.52 -7.37
C ASP A 123 3.66 2.10 -7.87
N ILE A 124 2.38 1.68 -7.88
CA ILE A 124 1.99 0.40 -8.45
C ILE A 124 2.28 0.34 -9.96
N LEU A 125 1.94 1.40 -10.69
CA LEU A 125 2.22 1.49 -12.12
C LEU A 125 3.73 1.34 -12.40
N LYS A 126 4.57 2.02 -11.63
CA LYS A 126 6.03 1.97 -11.76
C LYS A 126 6.61 0.59 -11.41
N ILE A 127 6.07 -0.04 -10.37
CA ILE A 127 6.63 -1.28 -9.81
C ILE A 127 6.05 -2.51 -10.51
N LYS A 128 4.71 -2.62 -10.58
CA LYS A 128 4.00 -3.81 -11.07
C LYS A 128 3.48 -3.70 -12.51
N GLY A 129 3.50 -2.48 -13.07
CA GLY A 129 3.08 -2.24 -14.44
C GLY A 129 1.60 -1.87 -14.60
N LEU A 130 1.18 -1.73 -15.88
CA LEU A 130 -0.11 -1.16 -16.26
C LEU A 130 -1.31 -1.96 -15.74
N VAL A 131 -1.32 -3.26 -15.99
CA VAL A 131 -2.46 -4.14 -15.63
C VAL A 131 -2.68 -4.16 -14.13
N ALA A 132 -1.61 -4.26 -13.34
CA ALA A 132 -1.69 -4.23 -11.88
C ALA A 132 -2.20 -2.89 -11.34
N ALA A 133 -1.84 -1.77 -11.98
CA ALA A 133 -2.33 -0.44 -11.60
C ALA A 133 -3.82 -0.29 -11.92
N GLN A 134 -4.28 -0.78 -13.07
CA GLN A 134 -5.70 -0.79 -13.44
C GLN A 134 -6.53 -1.60 -12.45
N GLN A 135 -6.09 -2.82 -12.14
CA GLN A 135 -6.76 -3.70 -11.19
C GLN A 135 -6.77 -3.09 -9.78
N PHE A 136 -5.67 -2.50 -9.34
CA PHE A 136 -5.59 -1.83 -8.05
C PHE A 136 -6.63 -0.70 -7.92
N ILE A 137 -6.80 0.15 -8.95
CA ILE A 137 -7.79 1.24 -8.92
C ILE A 137 -9.20 0.65 -8.89
N LEU A 138 -9.48 -0.36 -9.72
CA LEU A 138 -10.77 -1.04 -9.74
C LEU A 138 -11.14 -1.60 -8.37
N GLU A 139 -10.26 -2.40 -7.77
CA GLU A 139 -10.48 -3.02 -6.47
C GLU A 139 -10.62 -1.99 -5.35
N SER A 140 -9.78 -0.95 -5.34
CA SER A 140 -9.82 0.10 -4.33
C SER A 140 -11.11 0.91 -4.39
N VAL A 141 -11.61 1.23 -5.58
CA VAL A 141 -12.88 1.94 -5.75
C VAL A 141 -14.04 1.04 -5.35
N GLN A 142 -14.06 -0.22 -5.79
CA GLN A 142 -15.08 -1.20 -5.41
C GLN A 142 -15.14 -1.42 -3.89
N GLN A 143 -13.98 -1.45 -3.24
CA GLN A 143 -13.93 -1.59 -1.79
C GLN A 143 -14.67 -0.44 -1.11
N VAL A 144 -14.40 0.82 -1.52
CA VAL A 144 -15.07 2.00 -0.96
C VAL A 144 -16.59 1.91 -1.15
N TYR A 145 -17.08 1.53 -2.33
CA TYR A 145 -18.52 1.39 -2.58
C TYR A 145 -19.15 0.26 -1.77
N ARG A 146 -18.46 -0.88 -1.63
CA ARG A 146 -18.92 -1.99 -0.77
C ARG A 146 -19.01 -1.60 0.70
N GLU A 147 -18.04 -0.84 1.20
CA GLU A 147 -18.03 -0.32 2.59
C GLU A 147 -19.19 0.65 2.83
N GLN A 148 -19.65 1.36 1.78
CA GLN A 148 -20.83 2.22 1.82
C GLN A 148 -22.15 1.47 1.56
N GLY A 149 -22.11 0.15 1.35
CA GLY A 149 -23.29 -0.66 1.07
C GLY A 149 -23.90 -0.44 -0.32
N VAL A 150 -23.16 0.16 -1.26
CA VAL A 150 -23.63 0.45 -2.62
C VAL A 150 -23.05 -0.57 -3.61
N PRO A 151 -23.86 -1.51 -4.12
CA PRO A 151 -23.38 -2.46 -5.13
C PRO A 151 -23.26 -1.77 -6.50
N ILE A 152 -22.05 -1.72 -7.03
CA ILE A 152 -21.77 -1.21 -8.39
C ILE A 152 -21.12 -2.33 -9.20
N ASN A 153 -21.51 -2.46 -10.46
CA ASN A 153 -20.89 -3.41 -11.37
C ASN A 153 -19.50 -2.89 -11.80
N ASP A 154 -18.53 -3.78 -11.81
CA ASP A 154 -17.12 -3.51 -12.14
C ASP A 154 -16.96 -2.81 -13.49
N LYS A 155 -17.83 -3.13 -14.47
CA LYS A 155 -17.79 -2.55 -15.83
C LYS A 155 -17.86 -1.03 -15.86
N HIS A 156 -18.59 -0.42 -14.93
CA HIS A 156 -18.70 1.04 -14.86
C HIS A 156 -17.36 1.67 -14.48
N ILE A 157 -16.63 1.04 -13.54
CA ILE A 157 -15.31 1.50 -13.09
C ILE A 157 -14.26 1.17 -14.13
N GLU A 158 -14.31 -0.02 -14.75
CA GLU A 158 -13.41 -0.45 -15.82
C GLU A 158 -13.38 0.54 -16.99
N ILE A 159 -14.53 1.09 -17.39
CA ILE A 159 -14.61 2.08 -18.47
C ILE A 159 -13.85 3.35 -18.10
N ILE A 160 -13.99 3.82 -16.86
CA ILE A 160 -13.28 5.01 -16.37
C ILE A 160 -11.78 4.73 -16.31
N VAL A 161 -11.41 3.59 -15.74
CA VAL A 161 -10.00 3.16 -15.62
C VAL A 161 -9.37 3.04 -17.02
N LYS A 162 -10.05 2.42 -17.98
CA LYS A 162 -9.60 2.35 -19.38
C LYS A 162 -9.30 3.74 -19.94
N GLN A 163 -10.18 4.71 -19.68
CA GLN A 163 -9.98 6.07 -20.14
C GLN A 163 -8.77 6.76 -19.47
N MET A 164 -8.54 6.51 -18.19
CA MET A 164 -7.39 7.07 -17.45
C MET A 164 -6.05 6.64 -18.03
N PHE A 165 -5.95 5.41 -18.55
CA PHE A 165 -4.73 4.85 -19.11
C PHE A 165 -4.64 4.91 -20.64
N GLN A 166 -5.49 5.69 -21.28
CA GLN A 166 -5.54 5.77 -22.75
C GLN A 166 -4.36 6.54 -23.33
N LYS A 167 -3.78 7.48 -22.59
CA LYS A 167 -2.73 8.38 -23.06
C LYS A 167 -1.40 8.06 -22.37
N VAL A 168 -0.32 8.17 -23.12
CA VAL A 168 1.06 8.03 -22.63
C VAL A 168 1.84 9.31 -22.89
N LYS A 169 2.77 9.63 -21.98
CA LYS A 169 3.68 10.75 -22.13
C LYS A 169 4.95 10.28 -22.85
N ILE A 170 5.19 10.83 -24.04
CA ILE A 170 6.40 10.57 -24.80
C ILE A 170 7.56 11.32 -24.13
N ARG A 171 8.61 10.64 -23.73
CA ARG A 171 9.83 11.22 -23.17
C ARG A 171 10.88 11.51 -24.26
N GLU A 172 11.08 10.52 -25.13
CA GLU A 172 12.03 10.58 -26.25
C GLU A 172 11.33 10.10 -27.51
N ALA A 173 11.46 10.85 -28.59
CA ALA A 173 10.80 10.51 -29.86
C ALA A 173 11.47 9.34 -30.56
N GLY A 174 12.75 9.06 -30.27
CA GLY A 174 13.55 8.05 -30.97
C GLY A 174 13.54 8.30 -32.47
N ASP A 175 13.38 7.25 -33.26
CA ASP A 175 13.30 7.30 -34.73
C ASP A 175 11.87 7.61 -35.24
N THR A 176 10.96 8.04 -34.39
CA THR A 176 9.58 8.35 -34.76
C THR A 176 9.37 9.83 -35.01
N LEU A 177 8.34 10.17 -35.81
CA LEU A 177 7.94 11.56 -36.08
C LEU A 177 7.13 12.20 -34.92
N PHE A 178 7.00 11.52 -33.78
CA PHE A 178 6.32 12.09 -32.62
C PHE A 178 7.16 13.20 -31.99
N LEU A 179 6.53 14.34 -31.77
CA LEU A 179 7.16 15.47 -31.08
C LEU A 179 7.38 15.13 -29.61
N SER A 180 8.61 15.29 -29.15
CA SER A 180 8.92 15.25 -27.72
C SER A 180 8.28 16.46 -27.02
N LEU A 181 7.89 16.30 -25.75
CA LEU A 181 7.34 17.40 -24.92
C LEU A 181 8.26 18.61 -24.76
N ILE A 182 9.50 18.53 -25.22
CA ILE A 182 10.46 19.62 -25.20
C ILE A 182 10.15 20.66 -26.30
N HIS A 183 9.28 20.32 -27.27
CA HIS A 183 8.96 21.16 -28.41
C HIS A 183 7.49 21.63 -28.48
N ILE A 184 6.75 21.52 -27.35
CA ILE A 184 5.40 22.08 -27.24
C ILE A 184 5.45 23.28 -26.31
#